data_ca246fda13db6844382339106afb0c49
#
_entry.id   ca246fda13db6844382339106afb0c49
#
_cell.length_a   1.000
_cell.length_b   1.000
_cell.length_c   1.000
_cell.angle_alpha   90.00
_cell.angle_beta   90.00
_cell.angle_gamma   90.00
#
_symmetry.space_group_name_H-M   'P 1'
#
loop_
_entity.id
_entity.type
_entity.pdbx_description
1 polymer ?
#
loop_
_entity_poly.entity_id
_entity_poly.type
_entity_poly.pdbx_seq_one_letter_code
_entity_poly.pdbx_strand_id
1 'polypeptide(L)'
;PTVAALDPQPADLSDPLFNSREPEADWNIVVTHGGPALGLSSVMPSQKAALKEDEIRNVVAYAKTLAPGSELYPPGELNFFLPVRTKKAFPEDEIVLKGRLTDAEEGDNPWRTVLEIEKRFGKRSMGVLEVVYEDDGEEAEVTMVEAGAKTVLHWNKEKGSILSAALVYGAATQSGESDEVIPYLAYGKRLSEKSTLQSSARVIVPVDDADEGEVELASVVHYEWTADRRAMFPALEVTATVPF
;
A
#
# COMPACT_ATOMS: atom_id res chain seq x y z
N PRO A 1 -13.60 -30.50 10.13
CA PRO A 1 -14.14 -31.11 8.92
C PRO A 1 -14.90 -30.13 8.03
N THR A 2 -15.53 -29.11 8.62
CA THR A 2 -16.38 -28.15 7.90
C THR A 2 -15.57 -27.11 7.10
N VAL A 3 -14.41 -26.70 7.59
CA VAL A 3 -13.55 -25.68 6.95
C VAL A 3 -12.97 -26.18 5.63
N ALA A 4 -12.56 -27.46 5.57
CA ALA A 4 -11.99 -28.05 4.36
C ALA A 4 -12.99 -28.18 3.19
N ALA A 5 -14.28 -28.02 3.46
CA ALA A 5 -15.35 -28.11 2.45
C ALA A 5 -15.75 -26.74 1.88
N LEU A 6 -15.17 -25.63 2.40
CA LEU A 6 -15.45 -24.27 1.91
C LEU A 6 -14.49 -23.92 0.77
N ASP A 7 -15.02 -23.27 -0.26
CA ASP A 7 -14.25 -22.72 -1.39
C ASP A 7 -14.69 -21.26 -1.63
N PRO A 8 -13.80 -20.28 -1.44
CA PRO A 8 -12.45 -20.42 -0.92
C PRO A 8 -12.39 -20.80 0.57
N GLN A 9 -11.28 -21.39 0.99
CA GLN A 9 -11.06 -21.66 2.40
C GLN A 9 -10.97 -20.35 3.19
N PRO A 10 -11.54 -20.30 4.42
CA PRO A 10 -11.35 -19.16 5.31
C PRO A 10 -9.87 -18.92 5.60
N ALA A 11 -9.52 -17.64 5.80
CA ALA A 11 -8.19 -17.28 6.25
C ALA A 11 -7.87 -17.88 7.64
N ASP A 12 -6.60 -18.23 7.84
CA ASP A 12 -6.11 -18.67 9.16
C ASP A 12 -5.93 -17.46 10.07
N LEU A 13 -6.87 -17.27 11.00
CA LEU A 13 -6.83 -16.19 11.96
C LEU A 13 -5.71 -16.33 13.00
N SER A 14 -5.08 -17.51 13.10
CA SER A 14 -3.93 -17.74 13.97
C SER A 14 -2.58 -17.43 13.30
N ASP A 15 -2.57 -17.15 12.00
CA ASP A 15 -1.38 -16.65 11.29
C ASP A 15 -1.10 -15.20 11.69
N PRO A 16 0.02 -14.88 12.37
CA PRO A 16 0.32 -13.54 12.81
C PRO A 16 0.59 -12.56 11.65
N LEU A 17 1.05 -13.05 10.50
CA LEU A 17 1.24 -12.22 9.30
C LEU A 17 -0.11 -11.75 8.76
N PHE A 18 -1.07 -12.66 8.62
CA PHE A 18 -2.44 -12.34 8.20
C PHE A 18 -3.15 -11.44 9.23
N ASN A 19 -3.11 -11.85 10.50
CA ASN A 19 -3.85 -11.18 11.57
C ASN A 19 -3.40 -9.73 11.80
N SER A 20 -2.11 -9.43 11.62
CA SER A 20 -1.56 -8.08 11.81
C SER A 20 -1.78 -7.13 10.62
N ARG A 21 -2.19 -7.63 9.46
CA ARG A 21 -2.17 -6.87 8.20
C ARG A 21 -3.20 -5.74 8.16
N GLU A 22 -4.44 -6.03 8.55
CA GLU A 22 -5.55 -5.10 8.41
C GLU A 22 -5.94 -4.50 9.77
N PRO A 23 -6.43 -3.26 9.82
CA PRO A 23 -6.94 -2.65 11.05
C PRO A 23 -8.23 -3.33 11.52
N GLU A 24 -8.52 -3.26 12.81
CA GLU A 24 -9.77 -3.76 13.39
C GLU A 24 -11.02 -3.16 12.72
N ALA A 25 -10.92 -1.91 12.25
CA ALA A 25 -12.02 -1.24 11.55
C ALA A 25 -12.46 -1.99 10.29
N ASP A 26 -11.51 -2.52 9.49
CA ASP A 26 -11.84 -3.26 8.27
C ASP A 26 -12.43 -4.63 8.60
N TRP A 27 -11.93 -5.28 9.64
CA TRP A 27 -12.53 -6.53 10.13
C TRP A 27 -13.96 -6.30 10.63
N ASN A 28 -14.23 -5.19 11.32
CA ASN A 28 -15.59 -4.82 11.74
C ASN A 28 -16.52 -4.63 10.52
N ILE A 29 -16.03 -4.02 9.44
CA ILE A 29 -16.79 -3.87 8.19
C ILE A 29 -17.12 -5.23 7.58
N VAL A 30 -16.11 -6.13 7.48
CA VAL A 30 -16.32 -7.49 6.94
C VAL A 30 -17.33 -8.28 7.76
N VAL A 31 -17.23 -8.26 9.08
CA VAL A 31 -18.20 -8.98 9.95
C VAL A 31 -19.60 -8.35 9.84
N THR A 32 -19.67 -7.02 9.82
CA THR A 32 -20.96 -6.31 9.75
C THR A 32 -21.68 -6.56 8.42
N HIS A 33 -20.98 -6.42 7.30
CA HIS A 33 -21.59 -6.38 5.97
C HIS A 33 -21.39 -7.66 5.15
N GLY A 34 -20.53 -8.57 5.61
CA GLY A 34 -20.14 -9.78 4.91
C GLY A 34 -18.99 -9.55 3.92
N GLY A 35 -18.42 -10.65 3.43
CA GLY A 35 -17.31 -10.62 2.50
C GLY A 35 -17.56 -9.82 1.21
N PRO A 36 -18.72 -9.94 0.55
CA PRO A 36 -19.00 -9.20 -0.69
C PRO A 36 -18.90 -7.69 -0.58
N ALA A 37 -19.08 -7.12 0.62
CA ALA A 37 -18.98 -5.68 0.84
C ALA A 37 -17.58 -5.11 0.57
N LEU A 38 -16.55 -5.96 0.66
CA LEU A 38 -15.15 -5.62 0.37
C LEU A 38 -14.60 -6.42 -0.83
N GLY A 39 -15.47 -6.93 -1.72
CA GLY A 39 -15.05 -7.74 -2.86
C GLY A 39 -14.51 -9.12 -2.48
N LEU A 40 -14.76 -9.58 -1.25
CA LEU A 40 -14.37 -10.89 -0.74
C LEU A 40 -15.46 -11.93 -1.01
N SER A 41 -15.20 -13.18 -0.60
CA SER A 41 -16.11 -14.31 -0.83
C SER A 41 -17.50 -14.10 -0.23
N SER A 42 -18.53 -14.50 -0.98
CA SER A 42 -19.93 -14.54 -0.54
C SER A 42 -20.20 -15.62 0.52
N VAL A 43 -19.26 -16.52 0.75
CA VAL A 43 -19.36 -17.55 1.80
C VAL A 43 -19.38 -16.95 3.20
N MET A 44 -18.83 -15.74 3.39
CA MET A 44 -18.93 -15.00 4.64
C MET A 44 -20.16 -14.08 4.63
N PRO A 45 -21.27 -14.44 5.30
CA PRO A 45 -22.48 -13.63 5.28
C PRO A 45 -22.35 -12.42 6.22
N SER A 46 -23.19 -11.42 6.00
CA SER A 46 -23.37 -10.29 6.93
C SER A 46 -23.90 -10.77 8.27
N GLN A 47 -23.31 -10.29 9.38
CA GLN A 47 -23.77 -10.56 10.73
C GLN A 47 -24.61 -9.42 11.32
N LYS A 48 -24.85 -8.35 10.56
CA LYS A 48 -25.59 -7.14 11.01
C LYS A 48 -26.98 -7.44 11.59
N ALA A 49 -27.65 -8.48 11.08
CA ALA A 49 -28.97 -8.87 11.56
C ALA A 49 -28.94 -9.76 12.81
N ALA A 50 -27.80 -10.40 13.09
CA ALA A 50 -27.64 -11.37 14.16
C ALA A 50 -26.90 -10.81 15.39
N LEU A 51 -25.99 -9.85 15.18
CA LEU A 51 -25.13 -9.28 16.22
C LEU A 51 -25.29 -7.77 16.31
N LYS A 52 -25.20 -7.24 17.52
CA LYS A 52 -25.12 -5.81 17.80
C LYS A 52 -23.69 -5.31 17.52
N GLU A 53 -23.54 -4.01 17.40
CA GLU A 53 -22.27 -3.36 17.07
C GLU A 53 -21.15 -3.63 18.09
N ASP A 54 -21.51 -3.65 19.39
CA ASP A 54 -20.58 -3.99 20.46
C ASP A 54 -20.20 -5.47 20.46
N GLU A 55 -21.12 -6.37 20.12
CA GLU A 55 -20.84 -7.80 19.96
C GLU A 55 -19.91 -8.04 18.77
N ILE A 56 -20.11 -7.34 17.65
CA ILE A 56 -19.19 -7.41 16.48
C ILE A 56 -17.79 -6.95 16.89
N ARG A 57 -17.66 -5.80 17.57
CA ARG A 57 -16.35 -5.33 18.07
C ARG A 57 -15.68 -6.35 18.99
N ASN A 58 -16.43 -6.98 19.87
CA ASN A 58 -15.90 -8.01 20.77
C ASN A 58 -15.42 -9.26 20.01
N VAL A 59 -16.16 -9.70 18.98
CA VAL A 59 -15.76 -10.82 18.12
C VAL A 59 -14.46 -10.51 17.38
N VAL A 60 -14.35 -9.30 16.82
CA VAL A 60 -13.14 -8.87 16.12
C VAL A 60 -11.95 -8.76 17.07
N ALA A 61 -12.15 -8.12 18.25
CA ALA A 61 -11.10 -8.05 19.28
C ALA A 61 -10.63 -9.45 19.70
N TYR A 62 -11.56 -10.39 19.90
CA TYR A 62 -11.21 -11.78 20.19
C TYR A 62 -10.42 -12.42 19.04
N ALA A 63 -10.87 -12.28 17.80
CA ALA A 63 -10.18 -12.83 16.63
C ALA A 63 -8.74 -12.32 16.51
N LYS A 64 -8.49 -11.05 16.85
CA LYS A 64 -7.14 -10.47 16.90
C LYS A 64 -6.25 -11.12 17.97
N THR A 65 -6.80 -11.70 19.03
CA THR A 65 -6.00 -12.42 20.06
C THR A 65 -5.60 -13.84 19.65
N LEU A 66 -6.16 -14.37 18.56
CA LEU A 66 -5.89 -15.75 18.13
C LEU A 66 -4.50 -15.97 17.53
N ALA A 67 -3.78 -14.90 17.18
CA ALA A 67 -2.45 -14.96 16.58
C ALA A 67 -1.37 -14.49 17.56
N PRO A 68 -0.81 -15.37 18.40
CA PRO A 68 0.31 -15.03 19.26
C PRO A 68 1.53 -14.64 18.41
N GLY A 69 2.23 -13.57 18.81
CA GLY A 69 3.37 -13.04 18.08
C GLY A 69 3.01 -11.99 17.01
N SER A 70 1.73 -11.65 16.83
CA SER A 70 1.31 -10.58 15.92
C SER A 70 1.86 -9.21 16.32
N GLU A 71 2.21 -8.99 17.59
CA GLU A 71 2.86 -7.79 18.10
C GLU A 71 4.29 -7.56 17.56
N LEU A 72 4.88 -8.59 16.94
CA LEU A 72 6.19 -8.49 16.27
C LEU A 72 6.10 -7.94 14.85
N TYR A 73 4.88 -7.73 14.35
CA TYR A 73 4.57 -7.20 13.03
C TYR A 73 4.04 -5.77 13.15
N PRO A 74 4.24 -4.90 12.14
CA PRO A 74 3.57 -3.62 12.12
C PRO A 74 2.05 -3.82 12.17
N PRO A 75 1.34 -3.17 13.11
CA PRO A 75 -0.10 -3.36 13.24
C PRO A 75 -0.87 -2.70 12.11
N GLY A 76 -1.93 -3.34 11.64
CA GLY A 76 -2.78 -2.87 10.54
C GLY A 76 -3.38 -1.47 10.74
N GLU A 77 -3.47 -0.99 11.98
CA GLU A 77 -3.87 0.39 12.28
C GLU A 77 -2.89 1.45 11.75
N LEU A 78 -1.69 1.04 11.31
CA LEU A 78 -0.70 1.88 10.63
C LEU A 78 -0.70 1.67 9.10
N ASN A 79 -1.59 0.82 8.61
CA ASN A 79 -1.88 0.64 7.20
C ASN A 79 -2.81 1.76 6.73
N PHE A 80 -2.24 2.90 6.34
CA PHE A 80 -2.97 4.06 5.87
C PHE A 80 -3.45 3.89 4.42
N PHE A 81 -4.34 4.76 3.96
CA PHE A 81 -4.86 4.72 2.59
C PHE A 81 -3.74 4.78 1.55
N LEU A 82 -3.98 4.13 0.41
CA LEU A 82 -3.03 4.11 -0.70
C LEU A 82 -2.86 5.52 -1.30
N PRO A 83 -1.64 6.07 -1.33
CA PRO A 83 -1.36 7.33 -2.03
C PRO A 83 -1.20 7.10 -3.53
N VAL A 84 -1.21 8.20 -4.31
CA VAL A 84 -1.01 8.11 -5.77
C VAL A 84 0.48 8.03 -6.12
N ARG A 85 1.31 8.90 -5.55
CA ARG A 85 2.76 8.99 -5.82
C ARG A 85 3.64 8.72 -4.60
N THR A 86 3.23 9.19 -3.43
CA THR A 86 3.96 8.97 -2.17
C THR A 86 4.17 7.49 -1.92
N LYS A 87 5.38 7.05 -1.60
CA LYS A 87 5.63 5.65 -1.22
C LYS A 87 5.11 5.40 0.19
N LYS A 88 4.35 4.33 0.34
CA LYS A 88 3.71 3.92 1.59
C LYS A 88 4.72 3.27 2.53
N ALA A 89 4.67 3.60 3.83
CA ALA A 89 5.59 3.02 4.81
C ALA A 89 5.19 1.60 5.26
N PHE A 90 3.89 1.28 5.26
CA PHE A 90 3.40 -0.04 5.65
C PHE A 90 3.79 -1.10 4.60
N PRO A 91 4.19 -2.33 5.01
CA PRO A 91 4.45 -3.42 4.07
C PRO A 91 3.14 -4.07 3.64
N GLU A 92 2.96 -4.26 2.33
CA GLU A 92 1.71 -4.75 1.74
C GLU A 92 1.82 -6.16 1.13
N ASP A 93 0.66 -6.75 0.90
CA ASP A 93 0.42 -7.94 0.08
C ASP A 93 -0.64 -7.56 -0.94
N GLU A 94 -0.27 -6.84 -2.01
CA GLU A 94 -1.23 -6.34 -2.98
C GLU A 94 -0.68 -6.33 -4.41
N ILE A 95 -1.61 -6.20 -5.36
CA ILE A 95 -1.33 -5.90 -6.75
C ILE A 95 -2.06 -4.60 -7.07
N VAL A 96 -1.33 -3.60 -7.53
CA VAL A 96 -1.87 -2.27 -7.84
C VAL A 96 -1.62 -1.95 -9.30
N LEU A 97 -2.66 -1.49 -9.99
CA LEU A 97 -2.56 -0.92 -11.33
C LEU A 97 -2.81 0.58 -11.23
N LYS A 98 -1.80 1.38 -11.57
CA LYS A 98 -1.86 2.84 -11.57
C LYS A 98 -1.83 3.35 -13.01
N GLY A 99 -2.72 4.27 -13.35
CA GLY A 99 -2.73 4.96 -14.63
C GLY A 99 -2.58 6.46 -14.45
N ARG A 100 -1.83 7.11 -15.32
CA ARG A 100 -1.66 8.56 -15.36
C ARG A 100 -1.74 9.04 -16.80
N LEU A 101 -2.62 10.00 -17.05
CA LEU A 101 -2.69 10.77 -18.28
C LEU A 101 -2.08 12.15 -17.99
N THR A 102 -1.18 12.59 -18.84
CA THR A 102 -0.64 13.95 -18.77
C THR A 102 -1.20 14.75 -19.94
N ASP A 103 -1.79 15.91 -19.63
CA ASP A 103 -2.30 16.85 -20.63
C ASP A 103 -1.11 17.67 -21.14
N ALA A 104 -0.68 17.41 -22.37
CA ALA A 104 0.41 18.13 -23.00
C ALA A 104 -0.11 19.38 -23.73
N GLU A 105 0.62 20.51 -23.63
CA GLU A 105 0.24 21.74 -24.32
C GLU A 105 0.35 21.60 -25.84
N GLU A 106 1.26 20.77 -26.33
CA GLU A 106 1.43 20.43 -27.76
C GLU A 106 1.72 18.93 -27.90
N GLY A 107 1.18 18.29 -28.94
CA GLY A 107 1.36 16.88 -29.24
C GLY A 107 0.29 15.98 -28.65
N ASP A 108 0.56 14.68 -28.61
CA ASP A 108 -0.31 13.68 -28.01
C ASP A 108 -0.12 13.62 -26.51
N ASN A 109 -1.19 13.31 -25.78
CA ASN A 109 -1.17 13.24 -24.33
C ASN A 109 -0.52 11.92 -23.88
N PRO A 110 0.65 11.95 -23.23
CA PRO A 110 1.32 10.73 -22.81
C PRO A 110 0.51 10.00 -21.71
N TRP A 111 0.46 8.68 -21.85
CA TRP A 111 -0.15 7.79 -20.89
C TRP A 111 0.91 6.92 -20.22
N ARG A 112 0.90 6.88 -18.89
CA ARG A 112 1.77 5.99 -18.10
C ARG A 112 0.94 5.02 -17.29
N THR A 113 1.26 3.73 -17.38
CA THR A 113 0.68 2.68 -16.55
C THR A 113 1.76 2.00 -15.74
N VAL A 114 1.52 1.77 -14.47
CA VAL A 114 2.42 1.02 -13.58
C VAL A 114 1.66 -0.15 -12.98
N LEU A 115 2.15 -1.36 -13.24
CA LEU A 115 1.74 -2.57 -12.52
C LEU A 115 2.73 -2.78 -11.37
N GLU A 116 2.25 -2.68 -10.14
CA GLU A 116 3.02 -2.87 -8.91
C GLU A 116 2.55 -4.15 -8.20
N ILE A 117 3.49 -5.02 -7.85
CA ILE A 117 3.24 -6.25 -7.10
C ILE A 117 4.06 -6.18 -5.83
N GLU A 118 3.38 -6.15 -4.69
CA GLU A 118 3.99 -6.11 -3.38
C GLU A 118 3.73 -7.41 -2.63
N LYS A 119 4.77 -7.97 -1.99
CA LYS A 119 4.66 -9.21 -1.22
C LYS A 119 5.44 -9.14 0.08
N ARG A 120 4.74 -9.27 1.19
CA ARG A 120 5.38 -9.34 2.53
C ARG A 120 6.15 -10.64 2.68
N PHE A 121 7.29 -10.54 3.33
CA PHE A 121 8.09 -11.67 3.81
C PHE A 121 8.70 -11.36 5.19
N GLY A 122 8.75 -12.38 6.04
CA GLY A 122 9.19 -12.18 7.42
C GLY A 122 8.25 -11.25 8.20
N LYS A 123 8.79 -10.56 9.20
CA LYS A 123 8.00 -9.76 10.14
C LYS A 123 7.80 -8.31 9.72
N ARG A 124 8.76 -7.74 8.98
CA ARG A 124 8.87 -6.29 8.76
C ARG A 124 9.13 -5.89 7.31
N SER A 125 9.33 -6.87 6.45
CA SER A 125 9.84 -6.61 5.10
C SER A 125 8.86 -7.04 4.03
N MET A 126 8.98 -6.44 2.86
CA MET A 126 8.29 -6.82 1.63
C MET A 126 9.22 -6.68 0.43
N GLY A 127 8.98 -7.48 -0.59
CA GLY A 127 9.49 -7.29 -1.93
C GLY A 127 8.53 -6.45 -2.76
N VAL A 128 9.07 -5.71 -3.70
CA VAL A 128 8.32 -4.95 -4.70
C VAL A 128 8.82 -5.30 -6.08
N LEU A 129 7.90 -5.43 -7.02
CA LEU A 129 8.15 -5.52 -8.45
C LEU A 129 7.21 -4.52 -9.13
N GLU A 130 7.77 -3.57 -9.88
CA GLU A 130 7.00 -2.62 -10.68
C GLU A 130 7.34 -2.81 -12.16
N VAL A 131 6.34 -2.74 -13.02
CA VAL A 131 6.50 -2.71 -14.48
C VAL A 131 5.87 -1.42 -14.96
N VAL A 132 6.69 -0.59 -15.60
CA VAL A 132 6.29 0.72 -16.12
C VAL A 132 6.07 0.60 -17.61
N TYR A 133 4.86 0.96 -18.04
CA TYR A 133 4.48 1.04 -19.45
C TYR A 133 4.13 2.49 -19.76
N GLU A 134 4.70 3.01 -20.83
CA GLU A 134 4.46 4.37 -21.30
C GLU A 134 4.03 4.35 -22.77
N ASP A 135 3.17 5.30 -23.09
CA ASP A 135 2.65 5.57 -24.41
C ASP A 135 2.72 7.08 -24.62
N ASP A 136 3.63 7.55 -25.45
CA ASP A 136 3.83 8.97 -25.74
C ASP A 136 3.02 9.45 -26.97
N GLY A 137 2.22 8.56 -27.57
CA GLY A 137 1.42 8.79 -28.76
C GLY A 137 2.12 8.39 -30.06
N GLU A 138 3.42 8.17 -30.05
CA GLU A 138 4.19 7.65 -31.18
C GLU A 138 4.57 6.18 -30.97
N GLU A 139 5.06 5.85 -29.76
CA GLU A 139 5.44 4.50 -29.38
C GLU A 139 4.85 4.13 -28.00
N ALA A 140 4.51 2.85 -27.85
CA ALA A 140 3.89 2.32 -26.66
C ALA A 140 4.65 1.08 -26.21
N GLU A 141 5.37 1.17 -25.08
CA GLU A 141 6.26 0.11 -24.63
C GLU A 141 6.49 0.07 -23.12
N VAL A 142 7.09 -1.02 -22.65
CA VAL A 142 7.61 -1.10 -21.28
C VAL A 142 8.93 -0.33 -21.24
N THR A 143 9.00 0.69 -20.38
CA THR A 143 10.19 1.56 -20.27
C THR A 143 11.11 1.16 -19.13
N MET A 144 10.55 0.60 -18.04
CA MET A 144 11.30 0.24 -16.84
C MET A 144 10.71 -0.99 -16.15
N VAL A 145 11.58 -1.83 -15.62
CA VAL A 145 11.20 -2.89 -14.65
C VAL A 145 11.96 -2.65 -13.36
N GLU A 146 11.23 -2.34 -12.30
CA GLU A 146 11.80 -2.09 -10.98
C GLU A 146 11.64 -3.30 -10.07
N ALA A 147 12.68 -3.67 -9.33
CA ALA A 147 12.62 -4.70 -8.30
C ALA A 147 13.39 -4.28 -7.05
N GLY A 148 12.82 -4.56 -5.88
CA GLY A 148 13.46 -4.13 -4.65
C GLY A 148 12.86 -4.71 -3.39
N ALA A 149 13.30 -4.16 -2.26
CA ALA A 149 12.79 -4.53 -0.95
C ALA A 149 12.63 -3.30 -0.05
N LYS A 150 11.59 -3.34 0.76
CA LYS A 150 11.28 -2.36 1.82
C LYS A 150 11.28 -3.06 3.18
N THR A 151 11.77 -2.38 4.20
CA THR A 151 11.71 -2.86 5.58
C THR A 151 11.27 -1.76 6.54
N VAL A 152 10.40 -2.12 7.49
CA VAL A 152 9.96 -1.23 8.56
C VAL A 152 11.07 -1.09 9.60
N LEU A 153 11.59 0.12 9.74
CA LEU A 153 12.64 0.46 10.71
C LEU A 153 12.06 0.65 12.11
N HIS A 154 10.93 1.35 12.17
CA HIS A 154 10.29 1.70 13.44
C HIS A 154 8.78 1.87 13.27
N TRP A 155 8.02 1.48 14.28
CA TRP A 155 6.60 1.85 14.43
C TRP A 155 6.23 2.10 15.88
N ASN A 156 5.17 2.87 16.06
CA ASN A 156 4.55 3.11 17.36
C ASN A 156 3.02 3.16 17.17
N LYS A 157 2.33 2.12 17.63
CA LYS A 157 0.86 2.00 17.50
C LYS A 157 0.13 3.13 18.23
N GLU A 158 0.55 3.47 19.46
CA GLU A 158 -0.09 4.50 20.29
C GLU A 158 0.07 5.89 19.66
N LYS A 159 1.26 6.22 19.18
CA LYS A 159 1.53 7.47 18.47
C LYS A 159 1.03 7.47 17.03
N GLY A 160 0.58 6.34 16.52
CA GLY A 160 0.09 6.18 15.14
C GLY A 160 1.16 6.49 14.11
N SER A 161 2.41 6.03 14.27
CA SER A 161 3.51 6.35 13.36
C SER A 161 4.29 5.13 12.91
N ILE A 162 4.77 5.18 11.65
CA ILE A 162 5.56 4.13 11.01
C ILE A 162 6.62 4.76 10.11
N LEU A 163 7.82 4.17 10.10
CA LEU A 163 8.95 4.58 9.26
C LEU A 163 9.55 3.34 8.60
N SER A 164 9.80 3.42 7.31
CA SER A 164 10.41 2.36 6.51
C SER A 164 11.52 2.89 5.64
N ALA A 165 12.46 2.02 5.30
CA ALA A 165 13.47 2.26 4.28
C ALA A 165 13.37 1.19 3.20
N ALA A 166 13.73 1.55 1.98
CA ALA A 166 13.76 0.65 0.85
C ALA A 166 14.95 0.91 -0.06
N LEU A 167 15.29 -0.10 -0.84
CA LEU A 167 16.21 -0.03 -1.95
C LEU A 167 15.57 -0.75 -3.13
N VAL A 168 15.48 -0.05 -4.26
CA VAL A 168 14.92 -0.54 -5.51
C VAL A 168 15.97 -0.38 -6.61
N TYR A 169 16.04 -1.33 -7.52
CA TYR A 169 16.80 -1.27 -8.75
C TYR A 169 15.82 -1.25 -9.92
N GLY A 170 15.96 -0.25 -10.78
CA GLY A 170 15.21 -0.10 -12.01
C GLY A 170 16.10 -0.51 -13.20
N ALA A 171 15.64 -1.48 -13.96
CA ALA A 171 16.26 -1.89 -15.20
C ALA A 171 15.53 -1.19 -16.36
N ALA A 172 16.22 -0.31 -17.08
CA ALA A 172 15.70 0.30 -18.29
C ALA A 172 15.57 -0.75 -19.40
N THR A 173 14.48 -0.69 -20.15
CA THR A 173 14.23 -1.63 -21.25
C THR A 173 14.49 -1.00 -22.61
N GLN A 174 14.62 0.32 -22.67
CA GLN A 174 14.89 1.08 -23.88
C GLN A 174 16.40 1.27 -24.10
N SER A 175 16.79 1.27 -25.36
CA SER A 175 18.20 1.52 -25.75
C SER A 175 18.56 2.99 -25.54
N GLY A 176 19.58 3.23 -24.72
CA GLY A 176 20.06 4.58 -24.43
C GLY A 176 19.54 5.15 -23.12
N GLU A 177 18.60 4.47 -22.45
CA GLU A 177 18.19 4.78 -21.12
C GLU A 177 19.08 4.09 -20.08
N SER A 178 19.28 4.73 -18.92
CA SER A 178 20.13 4.20 -17.86
C SER A 178 19.30 3.40 -16.86
N ASP A 179 19.88 2.32 -16.35
CA ASP A 179 19.39 1.67 -15.14
C ASP A 179 19.46 2.61 -13.93
N GLU A 180 18.65 2.37 -12.92
CA GLU A 180 18.54 3.26 -11.75
C GLU A 180 18.70 2.51 -10.43
N VAL A 181 19.30 3.17 -9.46
CA VAL A 181 19.29 2.74 -8.04
C VAL A 181 18.50 3.75 -7.24
N ILE A 182 17.45 3.27 -6.55
CA ILE A 182 16.46 4.13 -5.91
C ILE A 182 16.34 3.77 -4.41
N PRO A 183 17.23 4.29 -3.55
CA PRO A 183 16.99 4.28 -2.11
C PRO A 183 15.86 5.25 -1.74
N TYR A 184 15.00 4.86 -0.79
CA TYR A 184 13.99 5.77 -0.26
C TYR A 184 13.66 5.53 1.20
N LEU A 185 13.14 6.58 1.83
CA LEU A 185 12.48 6.54 3.12
C LEU A 185 10.99 6.82 2.94
N ALA A 186 10.16 6.11 3.68
CA ALA A 186 8.73 6.35 3.73
C ALA A 186 8.28 6.47 5.18
N TYR A 187 7.45 7.48 5.45
CA TYR A 187 6.91 7.79 6.77
C TYR A 187 5.41 7.89 6.73
N GLY A 188 4.75 7.35 7.75
CA GLY A 188 3.30 7.47 7.92
C GLY A 188 2.97 7.93 9.34
N LYS A 189 1.96 8.79 9.47
CA LYS A 189 1.51 9.36 10.74
C LYS A 189 0.02 9.58 10.78
N ARG A 190 -0.64 9.07 11.83
CA ARG A 190 -2.01 9.47 12.17
C ARG A 190 -1.97 10.84 12.83
N LEU A 191 -2.60 11.84 12.21
CA LEU A 191 -2.68 13.19 12.74
C LEU A 191 -3.87 13.37 13.68
N SER A 192 -4.98 12.69 13.37
CA SER A 192 -6.21 12.67 14.18
C SER A 192 -6.95 11.34 13.97
N GLU A 193 -8.12 11.18 14.55
CA GLU A 193 -8.99 10.03 14.31
C GLU A 193 -9.40 9.89 12.84
N LYS A 194 -9.43 11.01 12.10
CA LYS A 194 -9.91 11.08 10.71
C LYS A 194 -8.85 11.47 9.70
N SER A 195 -7.64 11.80 10.11
CA SER A 195 -6.63 12.29 9.18
C SER A 195 -5.29 11.61 9.37
N THR A 196 -4.64 11.33 8.24
CA THR A 196 -3.33 10.71 8.18
C THR A 196 -2.42 11.50 7.25
N LEU A 197 -1.14 11.54 7.57
CA LEU A 197 -0.07 12.06 6.72
C LEU A 197 0.81 10.89 6.31
N GLN A 198 1.16 10.82 5.05
CA GLN A 198 2.25 9.98 4.56
C GLN A 198 3.23 10.85 3.79
N SER A 199 4.52 10.54 3.90
CA SER A 199 5.59 11.26 3.21
C SER A 199 6.66 10.28 2.76
N SER A 200 7.29 10.55 1.62
CA SER A 200 8.45 9.80 1.14
C SER A 200 9.52 10.73 0.60
N ALA A 201 10.76 10.30 0.74
CA ALA A 201 11.92 10.92 0.13
C ALA A 201 12.67 9.81 -0.64
N ARG A 202 12.78 9.98 -1.95
CA ARG A 202 13.48 9.07 -2.88
C ARG A 202 14.68 9.79 -3.45
N VAL A 203 15.78 9.05 -3.63
CA VAL A 203 16.92 9.49 -4.43
C VAL A 203 16.97 8.55 -5.63
N ILE A 204 16.88 9.08 -6.82
CA ILE A 204 16.93 8.33 -8.08
C ILE A 204 18.30 8.60 -8.69
N VAL A 205 19.11 7.54 -8.81
CA VAL A 205 20.49 7.66 -9.27
C VAL A 205 20.67 6.79 -10.51
N PRO A 206 20.84 7.40 -11.71
CA PRO A 206 21.24 6.67 -12.90
C PRO A 206 22.57 5.95 -12.68
N VAL A 207 22.68 4.70 -13.14
CA VAL A 207 23.89 3.88 -12.93
C VAL A 207 25.05 4.36 -13.78
N ASP A 208 24.76 4.87 -15.00
CA ASP A 208 25.75 5.29 -15.97
C ASP A 208 26.28 6.71 -15.70
N ASP A 209 25.47 7.58 -15.12
CA ASP A 209 25.85 8.95 -14.76
C ASP A 209 25.19 9.39 -13.44
N ALA A 210 25.89 9.18 -12.35
CA ALA A 210 25.40 9.51 -11.00
C ALA A 210 25.22 11.03 -10.75
N ASP A 211 25.79 11.88 -11.60
CA ASP A 211 25.66 13.34 -11.50
C ASP A 211 24.33 13.84 -12.11
N GLU A 212 23.60 12.98 -12.85
CA GLU A 212 22.27 13.26 -13.41
C GLU A 212 21.14 12.75 -12.51
N GLY A 213 21.40 12.56 -11.24
CA GLY A 213 20.40 12.07 -10.28
C GLY A 213 19.39 13.12 -9.85
N GLU A 214 18.34 12.65 -9.18
CA GLU A 214 17.30 13.52 -8.64
C GLU A 214 16.82 13.10 -7.25
N VAL A 215 16.30 14.07 -6.49
CA VAL A 215 15.59 13.83 -5.23
C VAL A 215 14.12 14.12 -5.44
N GLU A 216 13.28 13.12 -5.19
CA GLU A 216 11.83 13.28 -5.15
C GLU A 216 11.35 13.30 -3.70
N LEU A 217 10.60 14.36 -3.36
CA LEU A 217 9.89 14.49 -2.09
C LEU A 217 8.39 14.46 -2.37
N ALA A 218 7.67 13.55 -1.73
CA ALA A 218 6.22 13.46 -1.85
C ALA A 218 5.56 13.43 -0.48
N SER A 219 4.41 14.06 -0.36
CA SER A 219 3.61 14.04 0.87
C SER A 219 2.13 14.08 0.54
N VAL A 220 1.34 13.26 1.24
CA VAL A 220 -0.11 13.20 1.10
C VAL A 220 -0.79 13.29 2.46
N VAL A 221 -1.84 14.07 2.53
CA VAL A 221 -2.78 14.08 3.65
C VAL A 221 -4.09 13.50 3.18
N HIS A 222 -4.53 12.43 3.83
CA HIS A 222 -5.86 11.84 3.65
C HIS A 222 -6.79 12.28 4.77
N TYR A 223 -8.05 12.49 4.43
CA TYR A 223 -9.12 12.78 5.38
C TYR A 223 -10.25 11.77 5.22
N GLU A 224 -10.60 11.07 6.29
CA GLU A 224 -11.71 10.12 6.34
C GLU A 224 -13.02 10.89 6.54
N TRP A 225 -13.70 11.19 5.41
CA TRP A 225 -14.93 11.99 5.41
C TRP A 225 -16.11 11.23 6.04
N THR A 226 -16.21 9.95 5.75
CA THR A 226 -17.31 9.11 6.24
C THR A 226 -16.81 8.15 7.30
N ALA A 227 -17.68 7.79 8.25
CA ALA A 227 -17.39 6.74 9.23
C ALA A 227 -17.25 5.34 8.57
N ASP A 228 -17.73 5.19 7.33
CA ASP A 228 -17.55 4.01 6.52
C ASP A 228 -16.37 4.19 5.56
N ARG A 229 -15.24 3.58 5.88
CA ARG A 229 -13.98 3.61 5.10
C ARG A 229 -14.14 3.21 3.63
N ARG A 230 -15.28 2.67 3.23
CA ARG A 230 -15.57 2.31 1.84
C ARG A 230 -16.04 3.47 0.97
N ALA A 231 -16.42 4.60 1.56
CA ALA A 231 -17.16 5.61 0.83
C ALA A 231 -16.28 6.68 0.19
N MET A 232 -15.65 7.55 0.99
CA MET A 232 -14.80 8.63 0.46
C MET A 232 -13.74 9.07 1.49
N PHE A 233 -12.51 9.21 0.99
CA PHE A 233 -11.39 9.77 1.74
C PHE A 233 -10.62 10.73 0.81
N PRO A 234 -11.04 12.00 0.72
CA PRO A 234 -10.32 12.98 -0.08
C PRO A 234 -8.87 13.09 0.38
N ALA A 235 -7.98 13.31 -0.58
CA ALA A 235 -6.55 13.44 -0.35
C ALA A 235 -6.02 14.70 -1.02
N LEU A 236 -5.02 15.33 -0.39
CA LEU A 236 -4.17 16.32 -1.01
C LEU A 236 -2.74 15.77 -1.03
N GLU A 237 -2.21 15.58 -2.23
CA GLU A 237 -0.84 15.11 -2.45
C GLU A 237 -0.01 16.17 -3.16
N VAL A 238 1.22 16.36 -2.69
CA VAL A 238 2.21 17.28 -3.26
C VAL A 238 3.49 16.52 -3.49
N THR A 239 4.06 16.70 -4.68
CA THR A 239 5.36 16.14 -5.06
C THR A 239 6.27 17.25 -5.56
N ALA A 240 7.54 17.19 -5.18
CA ALA A 240 8.60 18.04 -5.68
C ALA A 240 9.80 17.19 -6.09
N THR A 241 10.36 17.46 -7.27
CA THR A 241 11.56 16.82 -7.79
C THR A 241 12.66 17.87 -7.96
N VAL A 242 13.86 17.55 -7.51
CA VAL A 242 15.02 18.43 -7.55
C VAL A 242 16.20 17.63 -8.13
N PRO A 243 16.71 17.97 -9.31
CA PRO A 243 17.91 17.36 -9.87
C PRO A 243 19.16 17.80 -9.08
N PHE A 244 20.23 17.00 -9.12
CA PHE A 244 21.54 17.30 -8.53
C PHE A 244 22.68 16.85 -9.45
#